data_a7d10a4fb6c867e30a9e2df60a81f233
#
_entry.id   a7d10a4fb6c867e30a9e2df60a81f233
#
_cell.length_a   1.000
_cell.length_b   1.000
_cell.length_c   1.000
_cell.angle_alpha   90.00
_cell.angle_beta   90.00
_cell.angle_gamma   90.00
#
_symmetry.space_group_name_H-M   'P 1'
#
loop_
_entity.id
_entity.type
_entity.pdbx_description
1 polymer ?
#
loop_
_entity_poly.entity_id
_entity_poly.type
_entity_poly.pdbx_seq_one_letter_code
_entity_poly.pdbx_strand_id
1 'polypeptide(L)'
;MTGADPPSGTFHLFITSGMSDNHNREGYTPGKPWLAVALCVLALVSIAACRGKGAGAEQEDEAASHRFPDTLRVATLYSPTSYFLYRDEPMGYDYALLTQMAADKGVAVDLVVAPSLQKMVEMLDSGKVDLLAYEIPVTAEYRKKVHPCGPENLTYQVLVQPKKDKEKLITDVTELVGEDIYVEARSKYQYRLENLNEELGGGINIHVIDRDTLLTEDLISMVSDEQIPLTVVDNDIARINKTYYKDLDISMPLSFPQQSRWGVAPDHAWLADSIDRWFAQETPRRRQAELLKRYFELSKIDMGTFTLDLSKGHVSPFDHFFRESGRENGIDWRLMAAQGYHESRFNPDRVSWAGARGIMQIMPRTARAYNLDASRLAEPESNISTAAKIMRDLDRSLAKKVADPKERIKFVLAAYNGGIGHVYDAIALAAKYGKNPQVWNGNVEQALLMKANPEYYSDPVCRNGYFRGRETVAYVRGVMNFYETLKKKVT
;
A
#
# COMPACT_ATOMS: atom_id res chain seq x y z
N MET A 1 -18.28 12.86 36.99
CA MET A 1 -17.23 13.18 36.01
C MET A 1 -17.15 12.03 35.09
N THR A 2 -17.87 12.10 34.01
CA THR A 2 -18.18 11.00 33.09
C THR A 2 -17.21 11.11 31.92
N GLY A 3 -16.33 10.12 31.79
CA GLY A 3 -15.45 9.98 30.65
C GLY A 3 -16.25 9.50 29.43
N ALA A 4 -16.28 10.30 28.39
CA ALA A 4 -16.82 9.90 27.10
C ALA A 4 -15.70 9.27 26.28
N ASP A 5 -15.90 8.01 25.88
CA ASP A 5 -15.04 7.35 24.90
C ASP A 5 -15.09 8.07 23.55
N PRO A 6 -13.94 8.24 22.86
CA PRO A 6 -13.94 8.81 21.52
C PRO A 6 -14.58 7.83 20.52
N PRO A 7 -15.28 8.32 19.48
CA PRO A 7 -15.90 7.45 18.49
C PRO A 7 -14.81 6.77 17.65
N SER A 8 -14.76 5.44 17.75
CA SER A 8 -13.98 4.58 16.86
C SER A 8 -14.53 4.72 15.43
N GLY A 9 -13.81 5.42 14.58
CA GLY A 9 -14.14 5.54 13.16
C GLY A 9 -13.90 4.21 12.44
N THR A 10 -14.92 3.35 12.43
CA THR A 10 -14.90 2.12 11.66
C THR A 10 -15.29 2.45 10.23
N PHE A 11 -14.35 2.39 9.29
CA PHE A 11 -14.66 2.47 7.86
C PHE A 11 -14.91 1.07 7.34
N HIS A 12 -16.14 0.79 6.91
CA HIS A 12 -16.49 -0.44 6.22
C HIS A 12 -16.34 -0.25 4.71
N LEU A 13 -15.45 -1.01 4.09
CA LEU A 13 -15.30 -1.05 2.64
C LEU A 13 -15.90 -2.35 2.11
N PHE A 14 -17.07 -2.27 1.46
CA PHE A 14 -17.67 -3.42 0.78
C PHE A 14 -17.09 -3.53 -0.64
N ILE A 15 -16.43 -4.65 -0.92
CA ILE A 15 -15.95 -4.97 -2.27
C ILE A 15 -16.90 -6.03 -2.85
N THR A 16 -17.79 -5.62 -3.73
CA THR A 16 -18.61 -6.56 -4.51
C THR A 16 -17.94 -6.85 -5.84
N SER A 17 -17.69 -8.11 -6.14
CA SER A 17 -17.23 -8.54 -7.46
C SER A 17 -18.38 -8.43 -8.43
N GLY A 18 -18.29 -7.54 -9.42
CA GLY A 18 -19.23 -7.48 -10.54
C GLY A 18 -19.08 -8.70 -11.44
N MET A 19 -20.00 -9.64 -11.39
CA MET A 19 -20.14 -10.70 -12.39
C MET A 19 -20.77 -10.11 -13.64
N SER A 20 -20.07 -10.17 -14.77
CA SER A 20 -20.66 -9.92 -16.09
C SER A 20 -21.24 -11.22 -16.64
N ASP A 21 -22.56 -11.29 -16.69
CA ASP A 21 -23.28 -12.32 -17.43
C ASP A 21 -23.10 -12.10 -18.93
N ASN A 22 -22.56 -13.10 -19.60
CA ASN A 22 -22.65 -13.20 -21.06
C ASN A 22 -23.54 -14.39 -21.40
N HIS A 23 -24.78 -14.09 -21.75
CA HIS A 23 -25.72 -15.03 -22.36
C HIS A 23 -25.46 -15.12 -23.86
N ASN A 24 -25.16 -16.33 -24.34
CA ASN A 24 -25.43 -16.70 -25.72
C ASN A 24 -26.27 -17.98 -25.74
N ARG A 25 -27.50 -17.82 -26.28
CA ARG A 25 -28.43 -18.88 -26.61
C ARG A 25 -28.08 -19.43 -27.98
N GLU A 26 -28.04 -20.74 -28.13
CA GLU A 26 -28.52 -21.41 -29.33
C GLU A 26 -29.12 -22.77 -28.99
N GLY A 27 -30.32 -23.00 -29.50
CA GLY A 27 -31.14 -24.15 -29.19
C GLY A 27 -30.96 -25.33 -30.15
N TYR A 28 -31.29 -26.51 -29.65
CA TYR A 28 -31.71 -27.62 -30.49
C TYR A 28 -32.65 -28.59 -29.73
N THR A 29 -33.79 -28.91 -30.25
CA THR A 29 -34.78 -29.91 -29.82
C THR A 29 -34.89 -31.02 -30.86
N PRO A 30 -35.75 -32.12 -30.69
CA PRO A 30 -35.61 -33.22 -29.75
C PRO A 30 -35.71 -34.59 -30.48
N GLY A 31 -35.41 -35.67 -29.78
CA GLY A 31 -35.65 -37.04 -30.25
C GLY A 31 -35.78 -38.05 -29.12
N LYS A 32 -36.99 -38.53 -28.86
CA LYS A 32 -37.32 -39.75 -28.12
C LYS A 32 -37.24 -40.95 -29.08
N PRO A 33 -37.25 -42.25 -28.70
CA PRO A 33 -37.60 -42.87 -27.42
C PRO A 33 -36.70 -44.08 -27.01
N TRP A 34 -36.71 -44.54 -25.71
CA TRP A 34 -36.60 -45.95 -25.33
C TRP A 34 -37.18 -46.17 -23.92
N LEU A 35 -38.47 -46.45 -23.91
CA LEU A 35 -39.19 -47.19 -22.89
C LEU A 35 -38.94 -48.68 -23.15
N ALA A 36 -38.12 -49.36 -22.36
CA ALA A 36 -38.16 -50.80 -22.11
C ALA A 36 -36.85 -51.31 -21.43
N VAL A 37 -36.57 -50.95 -20.18
CA VAL A 37 -35.74 -51.73 -19.24
C VAL A 37 -35.98 -51.18 -17.79
N ALA A 38 -37.22 -51.25 -17.38
CA ALA A 38 -37.59 -50.77 -16.03
C ALA A 38 -38.39 -51.81 -15.25
N LEU A 39 -37.95 -53.06 -15.20
CA LEU A 39 -38.65 -54.07 -14.42
C LEU A 39 -37.80 -55.19 -13.80
N CYS A 40 -36.49 -55.14 -13.82
CA CYS A 40 -35.62 -56.14 -13.18
C CYS A 40 -34.64 -55.65 -12.10
N VAL A 41 -34.73 -54.41 -11.62
CA VAL A 41 -33.82 -53.84 -10.59
C VAL A 41 -34.53 -53.59 -9.25
N LEU A 42 -35.83 -53.88 -9.11
CA LEU A 42 -36.61 -53.58 -7.91
C LEU A 42 -36.60 -54.67 -6.83
N ALA A 43 -35.83 -55.74 -6.97
CA ALA A 43 -35.82 -56.84 -5.98
C ALA A 43 -34.46 -57.04 -5.24
N LEU A 44 -33.45 -56.20 -5.47
CA LEU A 44 -32.14 -56.30 -4.79
C LEU A 44 -31.78 -55.08 -3.92
N VAL A 45 -32.70 -54.11 -3.72
CA VAL A 45 -32.42 -52.89 -2.94
C VAL A 45 -32.98 -52.96 -1.51
N SER A 46 -33.68 -54.04 -1.11
CA SER A 46 -34.36 -54.13 0.19
C SER A 46 -33.55 -54.75 1.32
N ILE A 47 -32.29 -55.12 1.15
CA ILE A 47 -31.47 -55.77 2.21
C ILE A 47 -30.21 -54.93 2.57
N ALA A 48 -29.96 -53.81 1.91
CA ALA A 48 -28.84 -52.92 2.24
C ALA A 48 -29.25 -51.65 3.03
N ALA A 49 -30.50 -51.52 3.47
CA ALA A 49 -31.03 -50.30 4.09
C ALA A 49 -30.95 -50.25 5.63
N CYS A 50 -30.18 -51.14 6.29
CA CYS A 50 -30.03 -51.13 7.76
C CYS A 50 -28.56 -51.08 8.26
N ARG A 51 -27.61 -50.68 7.44
CA ARG A 51 -26.24 -50.40 7.92
C ARG A 51 -25.64 -49.21 7.15
N GLY A 52 -25.96 -47.99 7.57
CA GLY A 52 -25.33 -46.80 6.95
C GLY A 52 -25.97 -45.45 7.26
N LYS A 53 -26.67 -45.35 8.40
CA LYS A 53 -27.23 -44.06 8.87
C LYS A 53 -26.40 -43.47 10.01
N GLY A 54 -25.11 -43.36 9.88
CA GLY A 54 -24.27 -42.71 10.88
C GLY A 54 -23.08 -41.95 10.30
N ALA A 55 -22.48 -42.46 9.22
CA ALA A 55 -21.22 -41.94 8.72
C ALA A 55 -21.37 -40.85 7.60
N GLY A 56 -22.54 -40.78 6.94
CA GLY A 56 -22.76 -39.81 5.86
C GLY A 56 -23.33 -38.46 6.35
N ALA A 57 -24.13 -38.51 7.41
CA ALA A 57 -24.72 -37.28 7.96
C ALA A 57 -23.71 -36.47 8.79
N GLU A 58 -22.77 -37.13 9.48
CA GLU A 58 -21.69 -36.42 10.19
C GLU A 58 -20.67 -35.82 9.22
N GLN A 59 -20.36 -36.47 8.08
CA GLN A 59 -19.46 -35.88 7.07
C GLN A 59 -20.09 -34.75 6.24
N GLU A 60 -21.42 -34.77 6.01
CA GLU A 60 -22.10 -33.65 5.35
C GLU A 60 -22.29 -32.47 6.29
N ASP A 61 -22.55 -32.67 7.58
CA ASP A 61 -22.61 -31.60 8.58
C ASP A 61 -21.21 -30.99 8.87
N GLU A 62 -20.16 -31.81 8.91
CA GLU A 62 -18.79 -31.34 9.06
C GLU A 62 -18.32 -30.57 7.82
N ALA A 63 -18.66 -30.99 6.61
CA ALA A 63 -18.37 -30.27 5.36
C ALA A 63 -19.18 -28.96 5.24
N ALA A 64 -20.40 -28.91 5.75
CA ALA A 64 -21.22 -27.69 5.80
C ALA A 64 -20.71 -26.70 6.85
N SER A 65 -20.13 -27.17 7.97
CA SER A 65 -19.55 -26.33 9.02
C SER A 65 -18.23 -25.65 8.63
N HIS A 66 -17.56 -26.10 7.57
CA HIS A 66 -16.25 -25.65 7.15
C HIS A 66 -16.26 -24.89 5.80
N ARG A 67 -17.36 -24.20 5.50
CA ARG A 67 -17.47 -23.31 4.34
C ARG A 67 -17.04 -21.89 4.68
N PHE A 68 -16.34 -21.22 3.75
CA PHE A 68 -16.08 -19.77 3.87
C PHE A 68 -17.41 -19.01 4.05
N PRO A 69 -17.46 -18.00 4.94
CA PRO A 69 -18.63 -17.15 5.08
C PRO A 69 -18.83 -16.34 3.78
N ASP A 70 -20.06 -15.94 3.50
CA ASP A 70 -20.35 -15.06 2.33
C ASP A 70 -19.59 -13.72 2.42
N THR A 71 -19.31 -13.25 3.63
CA THR A 71 -18.48 -12.08 3.92
C THR A 71 -17.43 -12.44 4.96
N LEU A 72 -16.16 -12.33 4.61
CA LEU A 72 -15.01 -12.51 5.50
C LEU A 72 -14.70 -11.18 6.19
N ARG A 73 -14.82 -11.14 7.53
CA ARG A 73 -14.48 -9.98 8.34
C ARG A 73 -13.00 -10.01 8.65
N VAL A 74 -12.27 -8.99 8.18
CA VAL A 74 -10.80 -8.98 8.24
C VAL A 74 -10.32 -7.74 8.97
N ALA A 75 -9.36 -7.91 9.90
CA ALA A 75 -8.63 -6.78 10.46
C ALA A 75 -7.21 -6.69 9.88
N THR A 76 -6.74 -5.47 9.72
CA THR A 76 -5.37 -5.13 9.31
C THR A 76 -4.89 -3.87 10.04
N LEU A 77 -3.64 -3.48 9.82
CA LEU A 77 -3.09 -2.20 10.29
C LEU A 77 -2.62 -1.35 9.11
N TYR A 78 -2.65 -0.03 9.31
CA TYR A 78 -1.90 0.86 8.40
C TYR A 78 -0.40 0.55 8.49
N SER A 79 0.21 0.23 7.36
CA SER A 79 1.65 0.02 7.26
C SER A 79 2.11 0.19 5.80
N PRO A 80 3.39 0.44 5.54
CA PRO A 80 3.93 0.52 4.17
C PRO A 80 3.88 -0.83 3.43
N THR A 81 3.72 -1.94 4.14
CA THR A 81 3.67 -3.30 3.57
C THR A 81 2.24 -3.82 3.44
N SER A 82 1.43 -3.72 4.51
CA SER A 82 0.16 -4.45 4.62
C SER A 82 -1.01 -3.71 4.00
N TYR A 83 -1.28 -2.46 4.46
CA TYR A 83 -2.39 -1.64 3.97
C TYR A 83 -2.09 -0.15 4.07
N PHE A 84 -2.30 0.59 3.00
CA PHE A 84 -2.21 2.04 2.94
C PHE A 84 -3.07 2.60 1.79
N LEU A 85 -3.34 3.90 1.83
CA LEU A 85 -4.00 4.60 0.73
C LEU A 85 -2.96 5.30 -0.15
N TYR A 86 -3.02 5.07 -1.45
CA TYR A 86 -2.21 5.74 -2.45
C TYR A 86 -3.11 6.34 -3.51
N ARG A 87 -3.10 7.68 -3.66
CA ARG A 87 -4.03 8.41 -4.55
C ARG A 87 -5.50 8.03 -4.26
N ASP A 88 -5.85 7.96 -2.98
CA ASP A 88 -7.16 7.53 -2.45
C ASP A 88 -7.58 6.09 -2.85
N GLU A 89 -6.67 5.29 -3.41
CA GLU A 89 -6.91 3.86 -3.69
C GLU A 89 -6.26 2.96 -2.63
N PRO A 90 -6.99 1.95 -2.12
CA PRO A 90 -6.45 0.98 -1.19
C PRO A 90 -5.33 0.15 -1.84
N MET A 91 -4.19 0.08 -1.19
CA MET A 91 -3.02 -0.67 -1.63
C MET A 91 -2.33 -1.35 -0.44
N GLY A 92 -1.39 -2.20 -0.72
CA GLY A 92 -0.59 -2.96 0.23
C GLY A 92 -0.40 -4.39 -0.24
N TYR A 93 0.69 -5.01 0.18
CA TYR A 93 0.99 -6.39 -0.20
C TYR A 93 -0.03 -7.37 0.37
N ASP A 94 -0.28 -7.30 1.69
CA ASP A 94 -1.27 -8.17 2.35
C ASP A 94 -2.69 -7.90 1.82
N TYR A 95 -3.05 -6.63 1.62
CA TYR A 95 -4.34 -6.25 1.04
C TYR A 95 -4.52 -6.81 -0.37
N ALA A 96 -3.49 -6.78 -1.22
CA ALA A 96 -3.56 -7.31 -2.57
C ALA A 96 -3.70 -8.83 -2.59
N LEU A 97 -3.00 -9.55 -1.70
CA LEU A 97 -3.15 -11.00 -1.52
C LEU A 97 -4.54 -11.37 -1.01
N LEU A 98 -5.04 -10.65 0.01
CA LEU A 98 -6.37 -10.84 0.57
C LEU A 98 -7.46 -10.70 -0.48
N THR A 99 -7.40 -9.62 -1.27
CA THR A 99 -8.42 -9.36 -2.32
C THR A 99 -8.39 -10.39 -3.44
N GLN A 100 -7.20 -10.91 -3.79
CA GLN A 100 -7.09 -12.00 -4.76
C GLN A 100 -7.67 -13.31 -4.21
N MET A 101 -7.35 -13.66 -2.97
CA MET A 101 -7.89 -14.84 -2.30
C MET A 101 -9.42 -14.77 -2.22
N ALA A 102 -9.95 -13.64 -1.79
CA ALA A 102 -11.39 -13.43 -1.66
C ALA A 102 -12.11 -13.56 -3.01
N ALA A 103 -11.53 -12.99 -4.08
CA ALA A 103 -12.07 -13.11 -5.44
C ALA A 103 -12.07 -14.57 -5.94
N ASP A 104 -10.97 -15.32 -5.74
CA ASP A 104 -10.88 -16.73 -6.13
C ASP A 104 -11.82 -17.64 -5.31
N LYS A 105 -12.14 -17.26 -4.06
CA LYS A 105 -13.08 -17.98 -3.18
C LYS A 105 -14.54 -17.52 -3.36
N GLY A 106 -14.80 -16.44 -4.08
CA GLY A 106 -16.13 -15.87 -4.28
C GLY A 106 -16.74 -15.29 -3.00
N VAL A 107 -15.91 -14.78 -2.07
CA VAL A 107 -16.33 -14.17 -0.80
C VAL A 107 -16.16 -12.66 -0.82
N ALA A 108 -17.08 -11.94 -0.18
CA ALA A 108 -16.89 -10.50 0.07
C ALA A 108 -15.91 -10.29 1.24
N VAL A 109 -15.24 -9.13 1.27
CA VAL A 109 -14.34 -8.74 2.36
C VAL A 109 -14.90 -7.51 3.06
N ASP A 110 -15.09 -7.61 4.36
CA ASP A 110 -15.35 -6.48 5.26
C ASP A 110 -14.06 -6.18 6.01
N LEU A 111 -13.34 -5.12 5.58
CA LEU A 111 -12.01 -4.77 6.08
C LEU A 111 -12.07 -3.66 7.12
N VAL A 112 -11.54 -3.94 8.30
CA VAL A 112 -11.39 -2.99 9.39
C VAL A 112 -9.90 -2.72 9.63
N VAL A 113 -9.52 -1.44 9.73
CA VAL A 113 -8.17 -1.06 10.12
C VAL A 113 -8.15 -0.82 11.62
N ALA A 114 -7.43 -1.69 12.34
CA ALA A 114 -7.30 -1.58 13.79
C ALA A 114 -6.26 -0.50 14.18
N PRO A 115 -6.39 0.12 15.36
CA PRO A 115 -5.42 1.14 15.81
C PRO A 115 -4.10 0.56 16.31
N SER A 116 -4.04 -0.73 16.67
CA SER A 116 -2.83 -1.41 17.12
C SER A 116 -2.93 -2.91 16.95
N LEU A 117 -1.77 -3.60 16.96
CA LEU A 117 -1.69 -5.07 16.91
C LEU A 117 -2.45 -5.71 18.08
N GLN A 118 -2.32 -5.18 19.28
CA GLN A 118 -3.06 -5.67 20.44
C GLN A 118 -4.57 -5.59 20.21
N LYS A 119 -5.07 -4.45 19.72
CA LYS A 119 -6.50 -4.26 19.45
C LYS A 119 -7.01 -5.18 18.36
N MET A 120 -6.18 -5.44 17.34
CA MET A 120 -6.49 -6.37 16.26
C MET A 120 -6.66 -7.81 16.80
N VAL A 121 -5.77 -8.26 17.69
CA VAL A 121 -5.87 -9.56 18.36
C VAL A 121 -7.10 -9.64 19.27
N GLU A 122 -7.43 -8.58 20.01
CA GLU A 122 -8.68 -8.50 20.82
C GLU A 122 -9.95 -8.60 19.95
N MET A 123 -9.92 -8.05 18.73
CA MET A 123 -11.05 -8.17 17.78
C MET A 123 -11.22 -9.60 17.29
N LEU A 124 -10.14 -10.33 17.08
CA LEU A 124 -10.16 -11.75 16.72
C LEU A 124 -10.70 -12.59 17.87
N ASP A 125 -10.15 -12.41 19.08
CA ASP A 125 -10.54 -13.14 20.29
C ASP A 125 -12.01 -12.93 20.67
N SER A 126 -12.56 -11.74 20.39
CA SER A 126 -13.97 -11.42 20.61
C SER A 126 -14.91 -11.82 19.46
N GLY A 127 -14.42 -12.48 18.41
CA GLY A 127 -15.19 -12.88 17.24
C GLY A 127 -15.74 -11.73 16.39
N LYS A 128 -15.17 -10.51 16.52
CA LYS A 128 -15.53 -9.36 15.67
C LYS A 128 -14.98 -9.47 14.27
N VAL A 129 -13.86 -10.17 14.11
CA VAL A 129 -13.22 -10.48 12.84
C VAL A 129 -12.86 -11.96 12.76
N ASP A 130 -12.75 -12.47 11.55
CA ASP A 130 -12.47 -13.88 11.24
C ASP A 130 -11.01 -14.12 10.89
N LEU A 131 -10.34 -13.07 10.36
CA LEU A 131 -8.97 -13.13 9.86
C LEU A 131 -8.21 -11.84 10.21
N LEU A 132 -6.95 -12.00 10.60
CA LEU A 132 -5.97 -10.93 10.71
C LEU A 132 -5.06 -10.98 9.48
N ALA A 133 -5.24 -10.06 8.53
CA ALA A 133 -4.38 -9.94 7.35
C ALA A 133 -3.24 -8.94 7.62
N TYR A 134 -2.29 -9.37 8.43
CA TYR A 134 -1.13 -8.60 8.87
C TYR A 134 -0.02 -9.55 9.34
N GLU A 135 1.20 -9.09 9.35
CA GLU A 135 2.39 -9.84 9.81
C GLU A 135 2.39 -10.04 11.33
N ILE A 136 1.67 -11.05 11.82
CA ILE A 136 1.64 -11.43 13.23
C ILE A 136 2.89 -12.24 13.56
N PRO A 137 3.69 -11.87 14.57
CA PRO A 137 4.86 -12.65 14.99
C PRO A 137 4.46 -14.05 15.47
N VAL A 138 5.11 -15.09 14.95
CA VAL A 138 4.83 -16.49 15.32
C VAL A 138 5.60 -16.86 16.60
N THR A 139 5.27 -16.21 17.72
CA THR A 139 5.87 -16.47 19.04
C THR A 139 4.98 -17.35 19.92
N ALA A 140 5.53 -17.92 20.99
CA ALA A 140 4.77 -18.74 21.94
C ALA A 140 3.60 -17.94 22.59
N GLU A 141 3.75 -16.63 22.74
CA GLU A 141 2.70 -15.76 23.27
C GLU A 141 1.53 -15.61 22.29
N TYR A 142 1.82 -15.25 21.03
CA TYR A 142 0.79 -15.05 20.02
C TYR A 142 0.08 -16.35 19.62
N ARG A 143 0.79 -17.50 19.60
CA ARG A 143 0.19 -18.82 19.29
C ARG A 143 -0.91 -19.25 20.26
N LYS A 144 -0.99 -18.66 21.45
CA LYS A 144 -2.10 -18.92 22.40
C LYS A 144 -3.41 -18.24 21.97
N LYS A 145 -3.34 -17.18 21.20
CA LYS A 145 -4.47 -16.33 20.82
C LYS A 145 -4.76 -16.33 19.31
N VAL A 146 -3.76 -16.70 18.52
CA VAL A 146 -3.81 -16.62 17.07
C VAL A 146 -3.22 -17.88 16.47
N HIS A 147 -4.00 -18.55 15.62
CA HIS A 147 -3.53 -19.67 14.81
C HIS A 147 -2.94 -19.11 13.52
N PRO A 148 -1.63 -19.31 13.25
CA PRO A 148 -0.97 -18.71 12.08
C PRO A 148 -1.41 -19.35 10.77
N CYS A 149 -1.59 -18.57 9.71
CA CYS A 149 -1.94 -19.00 8.37
C CYS A 149 -1.45 -18.01 7.31
N GLY A 150 -1.67 -18.32 6.03
CA GLY A 150 -1.38 -17.40 4.91
C GLY A 150 0.11 -17.26 4.59
N PRO A 151 0.53 -16.10 4.05
CA PRO A 151 1.91 -15.92 3.61
C PRO A 151 2.88 -15.96 4.79
N GLU A 152 3.99 -16.66 4.58
CA GLU A 152 5.09 -16.67 5.54
C GLU A 152 6.06 -15.55 5.21
N ASN A 153 6.31 -14.67 6.16
CA ASN A 153 7.29 -13.61 6.07
C ASN A 153 8.39 -13.81 7.11
N LEU A 154 9.63 -13.50 6.72
CA LEU A 154 10.79 -13.51 7.61
C LEU A 154 11.25 -12.08 7.82
N THR A 155 11.06 -11.56 9.04
CA THR A 155 11.51 -10.23 9.43
C THR A 155 12.77 -10.33 10.28
N TYR A 156 13.81 -9.59 9.91
CA TYR A 156 15.07 -9.45 10.64
C TYR A 156 15.63 -8.04 10.42
N GLN A 157 16.47 -7.60 11.32
CA GLN A 157 17.10 -6.29 11.24
C GLN A 157 18.33 -6.35 10.34
N VAL A 158 18.50 -5.32 9.52
CA VAL A 158 19.64 -5.20 8.61
C VAL A 158 20.36 -3.87 8.82
N LEU A 159 21.65 -3.87 8.57
CA LEU A 159 22.44 -2.65 8.41
C LEU A 159 22.06 -2.00 7.07
N VAL A 160 21.83 -0.69 7.09
CA VAL A 160 21.70 0.14 5.89
C VAL A 160 22.97 0.96 5.75
N GLN A 161 23.66 0.78 4.64
CA GLN A 161 24.93 1.43 4.33
C GLN A 161 25.00 1.91 2.88
N PRO A 162 25.82 2.92 2.54
CA PRO A 162 26.03 3.35 1.15
C PRO A 162 26.69 2.25 0.33
N LYS A 163 26.24 2.07 -0.93
CA LYS A 163 26.78 1.04 -1.85
C LYS A 163 27.96 1.54 -2.72
N LYS A 164 28.30 2.81 -2.65
CA LYS A 164 29.27 3.44 -3.58
C LYS A 164 30.65 2.82 -3.55
N ASP A 165 31.09 2.35 -2.39
CA ASP A 165 32.42 1.80 -2.17
C ASP A 165 32.33 0.31 -1.80
N LYS A 166 32.28 -0.57 -2.81
CA LYS A 166 32.16 -2.02 -2.58
C LYS A 166 33.30 -2.62 -1.75
N GLU A 167 34.46 -1.96 -1.73
CA GLU A 167 35.64 -2.41 -0.97
C GLU A 167 35.53 -2.05 0.55
N LYS A 168 34.54 -1.22 0.92
CA LYS A 168 34.30 -0.76 2.29
C LYS A 168 32.98 -1.20 2.88
N LEU A 169 32.27 -2.13 2.22
CA LEU A 169 31.01 -2.63 2.76
C LEU A 169 31.30 -3.45 4.02
N ILE A 170 30.61 -3.11 5.11
CA ILE A 170 30.58 -3.89 6.34
C ILE A 170 29.81 -5.18 6.04
N THR A 171 30.44 -6.33 6.28
CA THR A 171 29.91 -7.65 5.98
C THR A 171 29.88 -8.59 7.19
N ASP A 172 30.53 -8.19 8.27
CA ASP A 172 30.55 -8.91 9.54
C ASP A 172 30.26 -7.97 10.72
N VAL A 173 29.61 -8.47 11.76
CA VAL A 173 29.23 -7.68 12.95
C VAL A 173 30.43 -7.12 13.70
N THR A 174 31.56 -7.77 13.61
CA THR A 174 32.82 -7.32 14.28
C THR A 174 33.40 -6.05 13.65
N GLU A 175 33.07 -5.78 12.38
CA GLU A 175 33.47 -4.56 11.68
C GLU A 175 32.69 -3.32 12.13
N LEU A 176 31.62 -3.50 12.93
CA LEU A 176 30.84 -2.39 13.49
C LEU A 176 31.55 -1.66 14.63
N VAL A 177 32.61 -2.26 15.17
CA VAL A 177 33.41 -1.67 16.25
C VAL A 177 34.16 -0.44 15.72
N GLY A 178 33.86 0.73 16.28
CA GLY A 178 34.40 2.02 15.87
C GLY A 178 33.50 2.80 14.90
N GLU A 179 32.46 2.18 14.38
CA GLU A 179 31.53 2.81 13.42
C GLU A 179 30.44 3.62 14.12
N ASP A 180 30.01 4.69 13.47
CA ASP A 180 28.92 5.56 13.92
C ASP A 180 27.59 5.07 13.34
N ILE A 181 26.67 4.59 14.18
CA ILE A 181 25.37 4.06 13.77
C ILE A 181 24.23 4.89 14.40
N TYR A 182 23.33 5.38 13.56
CA TYR A 182 22.23 6.25 13.95
C TYR A 182 20.92 5.46 14.02
N VAL A 183 20.21 5.54 15.14
CA VAL A 183 18.93 4.83 15.34
C VAL A 183 17.93 5.70 16.09
N GLU A 184 16.68 5.38 15.93
CA GLU A 184 15.56 6.02 16.59
C GLU A 184 15.52 5.66 18.09
N ALA A 185 15.26 6.64 18.95
CA ALA A 185 15.18 6.48 20.39
C ALA A 185 14.08 5.48 20.80
N ARG A 186 14.39 4.64 21.78
CA ARG A 186 13.46 3.65 22.33
C ARG A 186 12.90 2.67 21.27
N SER A 187 13.62 2.52 20.15
CA SER A 187 13.29 1.56 19.09
C SER A 187 13.88 0.19 19.37
N LYS A 188 13.30 -0.86 18.78
CA LYS A 188 13.90 -2.20 18.79
C LYS A 188 15.30 -2.24 18.17
N TYR A 189 15.61 -1.27 17.29
CA TYR A 189 16.92 -1.12 16.65
C TYR A 189 17.97 -0.64 17.64
N GLN A 190 17.62 0.34 18.49
CA GLN A 190 18.48 0.79 19.59
C GLN A 190 18.80 -0.38 20.54
N TYR A 191 17.78 -1.07 21.05
CA TYR A 191 17.98 -2.20 21.96
C TYR A 191 18.82 -3.32 21.35
N ARG A 192 18.64 -3.61 20.06
CA ARG A 192 19.46 -4.64 19.38
C ARG A 192 20.93 -4.21 19.27
N LEU A 193 21.19 -2.95 18.92
CA LEU A 193 22.56 -2.43 18.84
C LEU A 193 23.24 -2.37 20.20
N GLU A 194 22.54 -1.98 21.25
CA GLU A 194 23.04 -1.98 22.60
C GLU A 194 23.47 -3.40 23.03
N ASN A 195 22.59 -4.40 22.81
CA ASN A 195 22.91 -5.79 23.09
C ASN A 195 24.09 -6.30 22.25
N LEU A 196 24.10 -5.99 20.93
CA LEU A 196 25.20 -6.38 20.05
C LEU A 196 26.53 -5.75 20.49
N ASN A 197 26.50 -4.48 20.91
CA ASN A 197 27.66 -3.78 21.42
C ASN A 197 28.22 -4.45 22.70
N GLU A 198 27.34 -4.91 23.59
CA GLU A 198 27.74 -5.70 24.78
C GLU A 198 28.31 -7.07 24.34
N GLU A 199 27.68 -7.78 23.40
CA GLU A 199 28.14 -9.06 22.85
C GLU A 199 29.58 -8.95 22.27
N LEU A 200 29.91 -7.82 21.63
CA LEU A 200 31.22 -7.54 21.02
C LEU A 200 32.27 -7.00 22.02
N GLY A 201 31.87 -6.72 23.25
CA GLY A 201 32.77 -6.14 24.27
C GLY A 201 32.86 -4.60 24.19
N GLY A 202 31.96 -3.94 23.51
CA GLY A 202 31.90 -2.49 23.35
C GLY A 202 32.53 -1.98 22.04
N GLY A 203 32.42 -0.68 21.83
CA GLY A 203 33.12 0.04 20.75
C GLY A 203 32.27 0.48 19.59
N ILE A 204 30.97 0.12 19.52
CA ILE A 204 30.03 0.70 18.52
C ILE A 204 29.60 2.09 19.01
N ASN A 205 29.72 3.12 18.19
CA ASN A 205 29.26 4.47 18.49
C ASN A 205 27.75 4.60 18.13
N ILE A 206 26.88 4.37 19.12
CA ILE A 206 25.42 4.40 18.90
C ILE A 206 24.89 5.82 19.11
N HIS A 207 24.41 6.44 18.03
CA HIS A 207 23.78 7.76 18.04
C HIS A 207 22.27 7.62 18.08
N VAL A 208 21.67 7.97 19.21
CA VAL A 208 20.23 7.87 19.43
C VAL A 208 19.54 9.19 19.05
N ILE A 209 18.64 9.13 18.08
CA ILE A 209 17.90 10.30 17.56
C ILE A 209 16.48 10.29 18.14
N ASP A 210 16.01 11.44 18.62
CA ASP A 210 14.67 11.57 19.17
C ASP A 210 13.60 11.44 18.05
N ARG A 211 12.55 10.66 18.34
CA ARG A 211 11.43 10.39 17.43
C ARG A 211 10.70 11.65 16.94
N ASP A 212 10.69 12.71 17.74
CA ASP A 212 10.00 13.95 17.40
C ASP A 212 10.65 14.72 16.24
N THR A 213 11.88 14.33 15.87
CA THR A 213 12.68 15.02 14.84
C THR A 213 12.86 14.23 13.55
N LEU A 214 13.12 12.93 13.65
CA LEU A 214 13.43 12.07 12.50
C LEU A 214 12.84 10.67 12.69
N LEU A 215 12.30 10.12 11.59
CA LEU A 215 11.77 8.77 11.52
C LEU A 215 12.81 7.79 10.99
N THR A 216 12.59 6.50 11.19
CA THR A 216 13.41 5.42 10.62
C THR A 216 13.64 5.59 9.10
N GLU A 217 12.59 5.96 8.35
CA GLU A 217 12.70 6.21 6.90
C GLU A 217 13.53 7.46 6.57
N ASP A 218 13.57 8.45 7.47
CA ASP A 218 14.42 9.63 7.31
C ASP A 218 15.89 9.27 7.49
N LEU A 219 16.21 8.39 8.46
CA LEU A 219 17.57 7.89 8.65
C LEU A 219 18.06 7.13 7.40
N ILE A 220 17.22 6.30 6.78
CA ILE A 220 17.57 5.61 5.52
C ILE A 220 17.88 6.62 4.41
N SER A 221 17.08 7.68 4.27
CA SER A 221 17.33 8.75 3.31
C SER A 221 18.63 9.49 3.60
N MET A 222 18.91 9.76 4.87
CA MET A 222 20.16 10.43 5.28
C MET A 222 21.39 9.58 4.98
N VAL A 223 21.30 8.25 5.04
CA VAL A 223 22.37 7.35 4.58
C VAL A 223 22.55 7.46 3.06
N SER A 224 21.47 7.45 2.27
CA SER A 224 21.54 7.64 0.83
C SER A 224 22.11 9.00 0.43
N ASP A 225 21.78 10.06 1.19
CA ASP A 225 22.26 11.43 0.98
C ASP A 225 23.68 11.67 1.60
N GLU A 226 24.31 10.63 2.16
CA GLU A 226 25.64 10.69 2.82
C GLU A 226 25.70 11.67 4.02
N GLN A 227 24.56 11.95 4.65
CA GLN A 227 24.49 12.82 5.84
C GLN A 227 24.84 12.06 7.13
N ILE A 228 24.56 10.75 7.16
CA ILE A 228 24.97 9.81 8.21
C ILE A 228 25.56 8.56 7.55
N PRO A 229 26.53 7.89 8.19
CA PRO A 229 27.16 6.72 7.58
C PRO A 229 26.26 5.48 7.58
N LEU A 230 25.61 5.16 8.70
CA LEU A 230 24.92 3.88 8.91
C LEU A 230 23.62 4.07 9.68
N THR A 231 22.62 3.22 9.38
CA THR A 231 21.43 3.03 10.22
C THR A 231 21.00 1.55 10.26
N VAL A 232 20.08 1.21 11.15
CA VAL A 232 19.53 -0.16 11.30
C VAL A 232 18.03 -0.12 11.20
N VAL A 233 17.46 -1.02 10.38
CA VAL A 233 16.02 -1.13 10.18
C VAL A 233 15.61 -2.58 9.88
N ASP A 234 14.31 -2.87 9.84
CA ASP A 234 13.82 -4.17 9.36
C ASP A 234 14.09 -4.35 7.86
N ASN A 235 14.35 -5.58 7.45
CA ASN A 235 14.66 -5.95 6.08
C ASN A 235 13.56 -5.58 5.07
N ASP A 236 12.29 -5.63 5.45
CA ASP A 236 11.14 -5.25 4.62
C ASP A 236 11.09 -3.73 4.40
N ILE A 237 11.28 -2.93 5.46
CA ILE A 237 11.41 -1.47 5.37
C ILE A 237 12.62 -1.09 4.52
N ALA A 238 13.76 -1.75 4.74
CA ALA A 238 14.97 -1.54 3.94
C ALA A 238 14.72 -1.84 2.45
N ARG A 239 14.05 -2.96 2.12
CA ARG A 239 13.73 -3.36 0.74
C ARG A 239 12.81 -2.35 0.06
N ILE A 240 11.75 -1.87 0.73
CA ILE A 240 10.88 -0.82 0.20
C ILE A 240 11.70 0.44 -0.09
N ASN A 241 12.52 0.87 0.84
CA ASN A 241 13.33 2.08 0.69
C ASN A 241 14.37 1.93 -0.44
N LYS A 242 14.97 0.75 -0.63
CA LYS A 242 15.87 0.47 -1.75
C LYS A 242 15.20 0.62 -3.12
N THR A 243 13.88 0.54 -3.21
CA THR A 243 13.16 0.84 -4.47
C THR A 243 13.21 2.32 -4.83
N TYR A 244 13.47 3.19 -3.87
CA TYR A 244 13.65 4.64 -4.03
C TYR A 244 15.13 5.05 -4.07
N TYR A 245 15.98 4.38 -3.30
CA TYR A 245 17.42 4.68 -3.14
C TYR A 245 18.24 3.50 -3.65
N LYS A 246 18.74 3.58 -4.88
CA LYS A 246 19.48 2.47 -5.53
C LYS A 246 20.91 2.29 -5.02
N ASP A 247 21.43 3.30 -4.36
CA ASP A 247 22.78 3.42 -3.83
C ASP A 247 22.96 2.86 -2.42
N LEU A 248 21.97 2.16 -1.90
CA LEU A 248 22.01 1.51 -0.59
C LEU A 248 22.37 0.02 -0.70
N ASP A 249 23.18 -0.46 0.22
CA ASP A 249 23.34 -1.86 0.55
C ASP A 249 22.57 -2.20 1.84
N ILE A 250 21.89 -3.34 1.84
CA ILE A 250 21.04 -3.85 2.93
C ILE A 250 21.26 -5.35 3.13
N SER A 251 22.43 -5.85 2.72
CA SER A 251 22.68 -7.29 2.69
C SER A 251 23.12 -7.88 4.04
N MET A 252 23.56 -7.02 4.98
CA MET A 252 24.10 -7.46 6.25
C MET A 252 23.01 -7.60 7.33
N PRO A 253 22.70 -8.83 7.80
CA PRO A 253 21.73 -9.04 8.88
C PRO A 253 22.36 -8.78 10.24
N LEU A 254 21.60 -8.13 11.13
CA LEU A 254 22.01 -7.84 12.53
C LEU A 254 21.19 -8.61 13.56
N SER A 255 20.15 -9.32 13.15
CA SER A 255 19.33 -10.16 14.02
C SER A 255 18.95 -11.47 13.35
N PHE A 256 18.54 -12.45 14.16
CA PHE A 256 17.96 -13.69 13.66
C PHE A 256 16.59 -13.43 13.02
N PRO A 257 16.23 -14.17 11.93
CA PRO A 257 14.93 -14.06 11.31
C PRO A 257 13.82 -14.50 12.28
N GLN A 258 12.75 -13.70 12.34
CA GLN A 258 11.51 -14.01 13.03
C GLN A 258 10.41 -14.26 12.02
N GLN A 259 9.71 -15.38 12.19
CA GLN A 259 8.54 -15.67 11.35
C GLN A 259 7.37 -14.80 11.75
N SER A 260 6.69 -14.26 10.75
CA SER A 260 5.37 -13.65 10.89
C SER A 260 4.41 -14.20 9.83
N ARG A 261 3.13 -14.33 10.18
CA ARG A 261 2.08 -14.84 9.30
C ARG A 261 0.77 -14.12 9.60
N TRP A 262 -0.20 -14.24 8.71
CA TRP A 262 -1.59 -13.93 9.01
C TRP A 262 -2.12 -14.83 10.13
N GLY A 263 -3.30 -14.55 10.66
CA GLY A 263 -3.82 -15.35 11.74
C GLY A 263 -5.34 -15.41 11.80
N VAL A 264 -5.84 -16.55 12.28
CA VAL A 264 -7.25 -16.78 12.58
C VAL A 264 -7.41 -17.16 14.06
N ALA A 265 -8.63 -17.22 14.57
CA ALA A 265 -8.88 -17.71 15.91
C ALA A 265 -8.45 -19.19 16.05
N PRO A 266 -7.91 -19.64 17.21
CA PRO A 266 -7.40 -20.99 17.39
C PRO A 266 -8.44 -22.09 17.13
N ASP A 267 -9.71 -21.82 17.40
CA ASP A 267 -10.84 -22.72 17.13
C ASP A 267 -11.29 -22.75 15.66
N HIS A 268 -10.75 -21.86 14.83
CA HIS A 268 -10.98 -21.79 13.39
C HIS A 268 -9.83 -22.35 12.56
N ALA A 269 -9.14 -23.40 13.04
CA ALA A 269 -8.01 -24.04 12.33
C ALA A 269 -8.37 -24.47 10.89
N TRP A 270 -9.62 -24.87 10.65
CA TRP A 270 -10.13 -25.21 9.30
C TRP A 270 -9.98 -24.04 8.30
N LEU A 271 -10.19 -22.80 8.78
CA LEU A 271 -10.04 -21.59 7.95
C LEU A 271 -8.56 -21.36 7.62
N ALA A 272 -7.66 -21.54 8.61
CA ALA A 272 -6.21 -21.52 8.40
C ALA A 272 -5.78 -22.53 7.32
N ASP A 273 -6.21 -23.78 7.45
CA ASP A 273 -5.91 -24.84 6.47
C ASP A 273 -6.45 -24.51 5.07
N SER A 274 -7.59 -23.86 5.00
CA SER A 274 -8.20 -23.46 3.72
C SER A 274 -7.45 -22.30 3.06
N ILE A 275 -6.95 -21.36 3.84
CA ILE A 275 -6.10 -20.26 3.40
C ILE A 275 -4.74 -20.82 2.94
N ASP A 276 -4.10 -21.68 3.75
CA ASP A 276 -2.80 -22.27 3.43
C ASP A 276 -2.86 -23.16 2.17
N ARG A 277 -3.94 -23.92 1.99
CA ARG A 277 -4.18 -24.67 0.75
C ARG A 277 -4.33 -23.78 -0.47
N TRP A 278 -4.92 -22.58 -0.34
CA TRP A 278 -4.98 -21.62 -1.43
C TRP A 278 -3.59 -21.11 -1.78
N PHE A 279 -2.79 -20.69 -0.80
CA PHE A 279 -1.41 -20.24 -1.01
C PHE A 279 -0.49 -21.36 -1.57
N ALA A 280 -0.79 -22.61 -1.31
CA ALA A 280 -0.03 -23.77 -1.85
C ALA A 280 -0.25 -24.00 -3.34
N GLN A 281 -1.29 -23.46 -3.97
CA GLN A 281 -1.58 -23.63 -5.39
C GLN A 281 -0.61 -22.84 -6.27
N GLU A 282 -0.39 -23.29 -7.50
CA GLU A 282 0.57 -22.68 -8.44
C GLU A 282 0.20 -21.22 -8.79
N THR A 283 -1.08 -20.98 -9.13
CA THR A 283 -1.54 -19.64 -9.53
C THR A 283 -1.41 -18.59 -8.41
N PRO A 284 -1.88 -18.83 -7.17
CA PRO A 284 -1.63 -17.95 -6.04
C PRO A 284 -0.14 -17.73 -5.75
N ARG A 285 0.69 -18.76 -5.79
CA ARG A 285 2.15 -18.64 -5.60
C ARG A 285 2.79 -17.70 -6.63
N ARG A 286 2.41 -17.86 -7.91
CA ARG A 286 2.91 -16.96 -8.97
C ARG A 286 2.46 -15.53 -8.75
N ARG A 287 1.17 -15.31 -8.43
CA ARG A 287 0.63 -13.97 -8.10
C ARG A 287 1.33 -13.36 -6.88
N GLN A 288 1.61 -14.17 -5.86
CA GLN A 288 2.37 -13.73 -4.68
C GLN A 288 3.77 -13.25 -5.07
N ALA A 289 4.50 -13.99 -5.91
CA ALA A 289 5.82 -13.60 -6.39
C ALA A 289 5.78 -12.29 -7.22
N GLU A 290 4.75 -12.10 -8.05
CA GLU A 290 4.53 -10.86 -8.80
C GLU A 290 4.26 -9.66 -7.85
N LEU A 291 3.48 -9.86 -6.79
CA LEU A 291 3.23 -8.84 -5.78
C LEU A 291 4.47 -8.51 -4.96
N LEU A 292 5.26 -9.52 -4.55
CA LEU A 292 6.55 -9.30 -3.89
C LEU A 292 7.46 -8.42 -4.77
N LYS A 293 7.59 -8.77 -6.06
CA LYS A 293 8.35 -7.96 -6.99
C LYS A 293 7.81 -6.54 -7.11
N ARG A 294 6.48 -6.39 -7.23
CA ARG A 294 5.81 -5.09 -7.36
C ARG A 294 6.04 -4.19 -6.15
N TYR A 295 5.87 -4.70 -4.93
CA TYR A 295 5.91 -3.89 -3.72
C TYR A 295 7.34 -3.68 -3.19
N PHE A 296 8.24 -4.64 -3.34
CA PHE A 296 9.55 -4.66 -2.68
C PHE A 296 10.78 -4.58 -3.61
N GLU A 297 10.61 -4.75 -4.94
CA GLU A 297 11.75 -4.84 -5.85
C GLU A 297 11.70 -3.85 -7.02
N LEU A 298 10.52 -3.54 -7.57
CA LEU A 298 10.41 -2.61 -8.69
C LEU A 298 10.80 -1.20 -8.27
N SER A 299 11.72 -0.61 -9.02
CA SER A 299 12.12 0.79 -8.82
C SER A 299 10.92 1.72 -8.95
N LYS A 300 10.72 2.58 -7.96
CA LYS A 300 9.64 3.57 -7.93
C LYS A 300 10.03 4.91 -8.54
N ILE A 301 11.32 5.11 -8.87
CA ILE A 301 11.88 6.37 -9.38
C ILE A 301 12.26 6.31 -10.86
N ASP A 302 12.31 5.11 -11.48
CA ASP A 302 12.72 5.01 -12.89
C ASP A 302 11.69 5.63 -13.84
N MET A 303 11.97 6.85 -14.31
CA MET A 303 11.08 7.63 -15.18
C MET A 303 11.58 7.68 -16.64
N GLY A 304 12.60 6.93 -17.00
CA GLY A 304 13.20 6.98 -18.34
C GLY A 304 13.97 8.29 -18.61
N THR A 305 14.59 8.37 -19.78
CA THR A 305 15.34 9.55 -20.22
C THR A 305 14.55 10.34 -21.26
N PHE A 306 14.13 11.56 -20.93
CA PHE A 306 13.62 12.53 -21.90
C PHE A 306 14.50 13.77 -21.83
N THR A 307 15.16 14.10 -22.95
CA THR A 307 15.98 15.30 -23.03
C THR A 307 15.10 16.50 -23.35
N LEU A 308 15.03 17.44 -22.42
CA LEU A 308 14.23 18.65 -22.52
C LEU A 308 15.02 19.72 -23.26
N ASP A 309 14.51 20.17 -24.41
CA ASP A 309 15.08 21.33 -25.14
C ASP A 309 14.06 22.48 -25.18
N LEU A 310 14.21 23.43 -24.27
CA LEU A 310 13.36 24.62 -24.18
C LEU A 310 13.81 25.77 -25.12
N SER A 311 14.86 25.59 -25.88
CA SER A 311 15.43 26.65 -26.74
C SER A 311 14.48 27.10 -27.86
N LYS A 312 13.53 26.24 -28.23
CA LYS A 312 12.54 26.47 -29.30
C LYS A 312 11.18 26.94 -28.78
N GLY A 313 11.05 27.21 -27.48
CA GLY A 313 9.78 27.61 -26.87
C GLY A 313 8.72 26.50 -26.76
N HIS A 314 9.11 25.24 -27.00
CA HIS A 314 8.28 24.05 -26.80
C HIS A 314 8.73 23.29 -25.55
N VAL A 315 7.75 22.69 -24.85
CA VAL A 315 7.99 21.87 -23.66
C VAL A 315 7.94 20.38 -24.02
N SER A 316 6.97 19.99 -24.85
CA SER A 316 6.73 18.61 -25.25
C SER A 316 6.08 18.52 -26.63
N PRO A 317 6.04 17.33 -27.25
CA PRO A 317 5.24 17.09 -28.47
C PRO A 317 3.74 17.28 -28.25
N PHE A 318 3.28 17.36 -27.01
CA PHE A 318 1.88 17.40 -26.62
C PHE A 318 1.39 18.79 -26.15
N ASP A 319 2.18 19.85 -26.37
CA ASP A 319 1.89 21.21 -25.90
C ASP A 319 0.51 21.71 -26.34
N HIS A 320 0.04 21.32 -27.52
CA HIS A 320 -1.30 21.70 -28.01
C HIS A 320 -2.42 21.12 -27.15
N PHE A 321 -2.32 19.86 -26.68
CA PHE A 321 -3.28 19.26 -25.76
C PHE A 321 -3.24 19.90 -24.37
N PHE A 322 -2.05 20.23 -23.87
CA PHE A 322 -1.90 20.97 -22.61
C PHE A 322 -2.52 22.36 -22.70
N ARG A 323 -2.32 23.11 -23.79
CA ARG A 323 -2.89 24.45 -23.99
C ARG A 323 -4.42 24.40 -24.09
N GLU A 324 -4.98 23.47 -24.85
CA GLU A 324 -6.41 23.29 -25.00
C GLU A 324 -7.07 22.90 -23.68
N SER A 325 -6.59 21.84 -23.03
CA SER A 325 -7.13 21.37 -21.75
C SER A 325 -6.97 22.40 -20.63
N GLY A 326 -5.87 23.13 -20.61
CA GLY A 326 -5.64 24.22 -19.67
C GLY A 326 -6.65 25.35 -19.83
N ARG A 327 -6.89 25.79 -21.07
CA ARG A 327 -7.89 26.83 -21.40
C ARG A 327 -9.31 26.42 -20.98
N GLU A 328 -9.71 25.18 -21.26
CA GLU A 328 -11.04 24.66 -20.95
C GLU A 328 -11.28 24.54 -19.42
N ASN A 329 -10.25 24.29 -18.64
CA ASN A 329 -10.35 24.07 -17.21
C ASN A 329 -9.83 25.23 -16.34
N GLY A 330 -9.38 26.33 -16.96
CA GLY A 330 -8.89 27.51 -16.25
C GLY A 330 -7.53 27.29 -15.55
N ILE A 331 -6.69 26.41 -16.10
CA ILE A 331 -5.38 26.04 -15.56
C ILE A 331 -4.30 26.54 -16.50
N ASP A 332 -3.23 27.13 -15.97
CA ASP A 332 -2.05 27.45 -16.78
C ASP A 332 -1.46 26.16 -17.37
N TRP A 333 -1.46 26.07 -18.70
CA TRP A 333 -1.00 24.89 -19.41
C TRP A 333 0.47 24.50 -19.07
N ARG A 334 1.30 25.50 -18.69
CA ARG A 334 2.70 25.28 -18.29
C ARG A 334 2.78 24.57 -16.94
N LEU A 335 1.80 24.79 -16.03
CA LEU A 335 1.68 24.00 -14.79
C LEU A 335 1.36 22.53 -15.09
N MET A 336 0.41 22.29 -16.00
CA MET A 336 0.06 20.94 -16.42
C MET A 336 1.24 20.24 -17.12
N ALA A 337 1.97 20.96 -18.00
CA ALA A 337 3.15 20.43 -18.64
C ALA A 337 4.30 20.13 -17.64
N ALA A 338 4.50 21.01 -16.64
CA ALA A 338 5.45 20.75 -15.57
C ALA A 338 5.08 19.49 -14.78
N GLN A 339 3.80 19.30 -14.51
CA GLN A 339 3.27 18.10 -13.87
C GLN A 339 3.50 16.86 -14.74
N GLY A 340 3.13 16.87 -16.01
CA GLY A 340 3.31 15.73 -16.93
C GLY A 340 4.78 15.33 -17.09
N TYR A 341 5.70 16.29 -17.03
CA TYR A 341 7.13 16.00 -16.99
C TYR A 341 7.52 15.24 -15.72
N HIS A 342 7.01 15.64 -14.56
CA HIS A 342 7.30 14.95 -13.30
C HIS A 342 6.61 13.59 -13.19
N GLU A 343 5.43 13.42 -13.79
CA GLU A 343 4.68 12.16 -13.75
C GLU A 343 5.31 11.07 -14.64
N SER A 344 5.73 11.40 -15.88
CA SER A 344 6.14 10.37 -16.85
C SER A 344 7.29 10.75 -17.76
N ARG A 345 7.86 11.97 -17.68
CA ARG A 345 8.73 12.54 -18.71
C ARG A 345 8.02 12.59 -20.07
N PHE A 346 6.72 12.86 -20.08
CA PHE A 346 5.86 12.87 -21.26
C PHE A 346 5.76 11.52 -22.01
N ASN A 347 6.02 10.39 -21.33
CA ASN A 347 5.86 9.07 -21.93
C ASN A 347 4.41 8.60 -21.85
N PRO A 348 3.69 8.44 -22.99
CA PRO A 348 2.28 8.02 -22.98
C PRO A 348 2.10 6.55 -22.58
N ASP A 349 3.12 5.71 -22.76
CA ASP A 349 3.07 4.27 -22.45
C ASP A 349 3.51 3.96 -21.01
N ARG A 350 3.82 5.01 -20.23
CA ARG A 350 4.29 4.83 -18.86
C ARG A 350 3.24 4.15 -18.00
N VAL A 351 3.67 3.08 -17.32
CA VAL A 351 2.91 2.41 -16.25
C VAL A 351 3.74 2.44 -14.98
N SER A 352 3.20 3.01 -13.91
CA SER A 352 3.88 3.05 -12.61
C SER A 352 3.78 1.71 -11.89
N TRP A 353 4.58 1.54 -10.84
CA TRP A 353 4.50 0.38 -9.94
C TRP A 353 3.10 0.23 -9.31
N ALA A 354 2.40 1.34 -9.06
CA ALA A 354 1.04 1.36 -8.53
C ALA A 354 -0.04 1.09 -9.59
N GLY A 355 0.32 1.11 -10.88
CA GLY A 355 -0.61 0.90 -12.00
C GLY A 355 -1.17 2.19 -12.61
N ALA A 356 -0.67 3.38 -12.21
CA ALA A 356 -0.99 4.63 -12.87
C ALA A 356 -0.45 4.65 -14.30
N ARG A 357 -1.16 5.27 -15.25
CA ARG A 357 -0.86 5.16 -16.69
C ARG A 357 -0.86 6.50 -17.42
N GLY A 358 -0.08 6.56 -18.47
CA GLY A 358 -0.04 7.66 -19.43
C GLY A 358 0.79 8.85 -18.98
N ILE A 359 0.75 9.93 -19.74
CA ILE A 359 1.56 11.15 -19.53
C ILE A 359 1.35 11.75 -18.14
N MET A 360 0.09 11.81 -17.69
CA MET A 360 -0.32 12.39 -16.41
C MET A 360 -0.50 11.36 -15.29
N GLN A 361 -0.12 10.09 -15.53
CA GLN A 361 -0.15 9.02 -14.54
C GLN A 361 -1.47 8.90 -13.79
N ILE A 362 -2.57 8.71 -14.53
CA ILE A 362 -3.90 8.56 -13.95
C ILE A 362 -4.12 7.10 -13.52
N MET A 363 -4.66 6.91 -12.31
CA MET A 363 -5.07 5.59 -11.81
C MET A 363 -6.29 5.08 -12.57
N PRO A 364 -6.37 3.78 -12.92
CA PRO A 364 -7.50 3.23 -13.67
C PRO A 364 -8.87 3.43 -13.00
N ARG A 365 -8.92 3.38 -11.66
CA ARG A 365 -10.16 3.65 -10.91
C ARG A 365 -10.57 5.12 -11.05
N THR A 366 -9.61 6.04 -10.92
CA THR A 366 -9.85 7.48 -11.10
C THR A 366 -10.32 7.76 -12.54
N ALA A 367 -9.68 7.16 -13.55
CA ALA A 367 -10.11 7.29 -14.94
C ALA A 367 -11.59 6.92 -15.15
N ARG A 368 -12.01 5.78 -14.58
CA ARG A 368 -13.43 5.35 -14.63
C ARG A 368 -14.38 6.36 -13.99
N ALA A 369 -13.99 7.00 -12.87
CA ALA A 369 -14.80 8.04 -12.23
C ALA A 369 -15.00 9.28 -13.13
N TYR A 370 -14.09 9.49 -14.09
CA TYR A 370 -14.19 10.55 -15.11
C TYR A 370 -14.67 10.02 -16.48
N ASN A 371 -15.27 8.84 -16.53
CA ASN A 371 -15.78 8.19 -17.74
C ASN A 371 -14.70 7.96 -18.83
N LEU A 372 -13.46 7.76 -18.42
CA LEU A 372 -12.36 7.37 -19.30
C LEU A 372 -12.08 5.87 -19.14
N ASP A 373 -12.19 5.12 -20.26
CA ASP A 373 -11.81 3.71 -20.27
C ASP A 373 -10.30 3.55 -20.03
N ALA A 374 -9.93 2.53 -19.26
CA ALA A 374 -8.53 2.28 -18.91
C ALA A 374 -7.64 1.96 -20.12
N SER A 375 -8.20 1.46 -21.23
CA SER A 375 -7.50 1.23 -22.50
C SER A 375 -7.04 2.52 -23.18
N ARG A 376 -7.76 3.64 -22.94
CA ARG A 376 -7.47 4.95 -23.50
C ARG A 376 -6.50 5.80 -22.67
N LEU A 377 -6.00 5.28 -21.56
CA LEU A 377 -5.06 6.01 -20.68
C LEU A 377 -3.69 6.27 -21.34
N ALA A 378 -3.32 5.52 -22.38
CA ALA A 378 -2.12 5.78 -23.17
C ALA A 378 -2.34 6.84 -24.28
N GLU A 379 -3.59 7.25 -24.55
CA GLU A 379 -3.89 8.31 -25.51
C GLU A 379 -3.58 9.69 -24.91
N PRO A 380 -2.63 10.46 -25.47
CA PRO A 380 -2.18 11.74 -24.90
C PRO A 380 -3.31 12.73 -24.65
N GLU A 381 -4.17 12.95 -25.62
CA GLU A 381 -5.31 13.89 -25.54
C GLU A 381 -6.27 13.51 -24.40
N SER A 382 -6.73 12.25 -24.39
CA SER A 382 -7.65 11.74 -23.37
C SER A 382 -7.06 11.79 -21.96
N ASN A 383 -5.78 11.45 -21.83
CA ASN A 383 -5.05 11.44 -20.58
C ASN A 383 -4.87 12.86 -20.02
N ILE A 384 -4.41 13.81 -20.84
CA ILE A 384 -4.17 15.22 -20.46
C ILE A 384 -5.50 15.92 -20.14
N SER A 385 -6.53 15.74 -20.96
CA SER A 385 -7.85 16.34 -20.74
C SER A 385 -8.49 15.84 -19.43
N THR A 386 -8.38 14.54 -19.16
CA THR A 386 -8.90 13.97 -17.91
C THR A 386 -8.13 14.49 -16.70
N ALA A 387 -6.80 14.60 -16.77
CA ALA A 387 -5.99 15.17 -15.71
C ALA A 387 -6.36 16.62 -15.39
N ALA A 388 -6.65 17.44 -16.40
CA ALA A 388 -7.13 18.81 -16.23
C ALA A 388 -8.44 18.87 -15.44
N LYS A 389 -9.39 17.97 -15.75
CA LYS A 389 -10.66 17.86 -15.01
C LYS A 389 -10.43 17.45 -13.55
N ILE A 390 -9.55 16.49 -13.31
CA ILE A 390 -9.16 16.08 -11.94
C ILE A 390 -8.58 17.27 -11.18
N MET A 391 -7.60 17.98 -11.74
CA MET A 391 -6.98 19.14 -11.09
C MET A 391 -8.00 20.24 -10.77
N ARG A 392 -8.92 20.55 -11.69
CA ARG A 392 -9.99 21.53 -11.48
C ARG A 392 -10.90 21.11 -10.32
N ASP A 393 -11.27 19.85 -10.24
CA ASP A 393 -12.19 19.35 -9.22
C ASP A 393 -11.51 19.27 -7.85
N LEU A 394 -10.20 18.97 -7.79
CA LEU A 394 -9.37 19.09 -6.60
C LEU A 394 -9.28 20.56 -6.15
N ASP A 395 -9.04 21.51 -7.07
CA ASP A 395 -9.01 22.94 -6.74
C ASP A 395 -10.33 23.40 -6.11
N ARG A 396 -11.47 23.05 -6.71
CA ARG A 396 -12.80 23.36 -6.17
C ARG A 396 -13.02 22.76 -4.77
N SER A 397 -12.58 21.52 -4.56
CA SER A 397 -12.71 20.83 -3.27
C SER A 397 -11.87 21.50 -2.18
N LEU A 398 -10.68 21.96 -2.53
CA LEU A 398 -9.74 22.61 -1.61
C LEU A 398 -10.03 24.10 -1.38
N ALA A 399 -10.80 24.76 -2.25
CA ALA A 399 -11.09 26.20 -2.16
C ALA A 399 -11.73 26.63 -0.82
N LYS A 400 -12.51 25.72 -0.19
CA LYS A 400 -13.12 25.96 1.12
C LYS A 400 -12.12 25.91 2.28
N LYS A 401 -10.94 25.32 2.08
CA LYS A 401 -9.90 25.15 3.09
C LYS A 401 -8.73 26.11 2.90
N VAL A 402 -8.39 26.40 1.64
CA VAL A 402 -7.25 27.23 1.25
C VAL A 402 -7.77 28.34 0.33
N ALA A 403 -7.92 29.55 0.86
CA ALA A 403 -8.55 30.68 0.15
C ALA A 403 -7.66 31.22 -0.98
N ASP A 404 -6.34 31.36 -0.74
CA ASP A 404 -5.40 31.87 -1.74
C ASP A 404 -5.18 30.88 -2.89
N PRO A 405 -5.55 31.22 -4.15
CA PRO A 405 -5.34 30.35 -5.29
C PRO A 405 -3.86 30.01 -5.54
N LYS A 406 -2.93 30.92 -5.22
CA LYS A 406 -1.49 30.69 -5.42
C LYS A 406 -0.94 29.66 -4.44
N GLU A 407 -1.40 29.69 -3.19
CA GLU A 407 -1.08 28.62 -2.22
C GLU A 407 -1.78 27.32 -2.60
N ARG A 408 -3.07 27.39 -2.97
CA ARG A 408 -3.91 26.22 -3.27
C ARG A 408 -3.37 25.34 -4.38
N ILE A 409 -2.64 25.88 -5.37
CA ILE A 409 -1.96 25.09 -6.41
C ILE A 409 -1.07 23.99 -5.80
N LYS A 410 -0.32 24.28 -4.73
CA LYS A 410 0.56 23.30 -4.07
C LYS A 410 -0.24 22.17 -3.41
N PHE A 411 -1.37 22.50 -2.82
CA PHE A 411 -2.30 21.53 -2.24
C PHE A 411 -2.96 20.65 -3.32
N VAL A 412 -3.32 21.23 -4.46
CA VAL A 412 -3.85 20.50 -5.61
C VAL A 412 -2.83 19.48 -6.13
N LEU A 413 -1.58 19.89 -6.31
CA LEU A 413 -0.49 19.00 -6.70
C LEU A 413 -0.27 17.89 -5.69
N ALA A 414 -0.29 18.21 -4.39
CA ALA A 414 -0.17 17.23 -3.31
C ALA A 414 -1.34 16.23 -3.32
N ALA A 415 -2.57 16.72 -3.51
CA ALA A 415 -3.77 15.90 -3.58
C ALA A 415 -3.79 15.00 -4.82
N TYR A 416 -3.30 15.49 -5.95
CA TYR A 416 -3.17 14.71 -7.18
C TYR A 416 -2.16 13.55 -7.01
N ASN A 417 -1.02 13.82 -6.40
CA ASN A 417 0.04 12.83 -6.21
C ASN A 417 -0.25 11.84 -5.08
N GLY A 418 -0.71 12.33 -3.93
CA GLY A 418 -0.87 11.53 -2.71
C GLY A 418 -2.29 11.12 -2.38
N GLY A 419 -3.28 11.82 -2.93
CA GLY A 419 -4.70 11.70 -2.56
C GLY A 419 -5.18 12.86 -1.69
N ILE A 420 -6.42 13.30 -1.95
CA ILE A 420 -7.01 14.46 -1.25
C ILE A 420 -7.26 14.17 0.22
N GLY A 421 -7.53 12.91 0.58
CA GLY A 421 -7.75 12.48 1.95
C GLY A 421 -6.55 12.77 2.84
N HIS A 422 -5.34 12.46 2.38
CA HIS A 422 -4.10 12.74 3.13
C HIS A 422 -3.82 14.24 3.25
N VAL A 423 -4.18 15.02 2.24
CA VAL A 423 -4.04 16.50 2.30
C VAL A 423 -5.00 17.07 3.32
N TYR A 424 -6.23 16.58 3.43
CA TYR A 424 -7.17 17.02 4.48
C TYR A 424 -6.68 16.67 5.88
N ASP A 425 -6.11 15.48 6.08
CA ASP A 425 -5.49 15.10 7.35
C ASP A 425 -4.32 16.04 7.69
N ALA A 426 -3.45 16.34 6.72
CA ALA A 426 -2.32 17.25 6.91
C ALA A 426 -2.75 18.68 7.25
N ILE A 427 -3.84 19.19 6.64
CA ILE A 427 -4.45 20.48 7.00
C ILE A 427 -4.95 20.45 8.44
N ALA A 428 -5.61 19.37 8.87
CA ALA A 428 -6.12 19.23 10.23
C ALA A 428 -4.99 19.10 11.26
N LEU A 429 -3.95 18.32 10.96
CA LEU A 429 -2.73 18.21 11.78
C LEU A 429 -2.02 19.57 11.91
N ALA A 430 -1.82 20.28 10.79
CA ALA A 430 -1.20 21.62 10.82
C ALA A 430 -1.95 22.55 11.77
N ALA A 431 -3.27 22.61 11.69
CA ALA A 431 -4.09 23.42 12.59
C ALA A 431 -3.95 22.99 14.06
N LYS A 432 -3.97 21.68 14.34
CA LYS A 432 -3.85 21.13 15.69
C LYS A 432 -2.50 21.43 16.33
N TYR A 433 -1.42 21.36 15.55
CA TYR A 433 -0.04 21.56 16.01
C TYR A 433 0.48 22.98 15.80
N GLY A 434 -0.43 23.97 15.76
CA GLY A 434 -0.07 25.40 15.77
C GLY A 434 0.55 25.94 14.48
N LYS A 435 0.40 25.23 13.36
CA LYS A 435 0.84 25.65 12.03
C LYS A 435 -0.31 26.28 11.24
N ASN A 436 0.02 27.07 10.22
CA ASN A 436 -1.02 27.67 9.38
C ASN A 436 -1.59 26.65 8.37
N PRO A 437 -2.87 26.24 8.51
CA PRO A 437 -3.48 25.21 7.64
C PRO A 437 -3.74 25.67 6.20
N GLN A 438 -3.57 26.97 5.89
CA GLN A 438 -3.76 27.54 4.57
C GLN A 438 -2.45 27.81 3.82
N VAL A 439 -1.29 27.55 4.44
CA VAL A 439 0.04 27.78 3.87
C VAL A 439 0.75 26.45 3.73
N TRP A 440 1.27 26.17 2.53
CA TRP A 440 1.96 24.93 2.24
C TRP A 440 3.35 24.89 2.88
N ASN A 441 4.26 25.78 2.43
CA ASN A 441 5.67 25.74 2.81
C ASN A 441 5.87 25.92 4.32
N GLY A 442 6.58 24.99 4.96
CA GLY A 442 6.88 24.99 6.39
C GLY A 442 5.68 24.75 7.31
N ASN A 443 4.47 24.56 6.77
CA ASN A 443 3.24 24.35 7.53
C ASN A 443 2.58 23.00 7.18
N VAL A 444 1.70 22.96 6.16
CA VAL A 444 1.00 21.72 5.79
C VAL A 444 1.95 20.71 5.14
N GLU A 445 2.98 21.14 4.46
CA GLU A 445 4.11 20.33 4.02
C GLU A 445 4.71 19.50 5.17
N GLN A 446 5.02 20.15 6.30
CA GLN A 446 5.55 19.46 7.48
C GLN A 446 4.54 18.51 8.11
N ALA A 447 3.27 18.96 8.23
CA ALA A 447 2.22 18.09 8.75
C ALA A 447 2.00 16.84 7.88
N LEU A 448 2.18 16.96 6.56
CA LEU A 448 2.12 15.81 5.66
C LEU A 448 3.27 14.84 5.88
N LEU A 449 4.48 15.34 6.17
CA LEU A 449 5.63 14.51 6.54
C LEU A 449 5.39 13.75 7.84
N MET A 450 4.79 14.39 8.84
CA MET A 450 4.46 13.78 10.14
C MET A 450 3.57 12.54 9.98
N LYS A 451 2.78 12.42 8.93
CA LYS A 451 1.89 11.27 8.68
C LYS A 451 2.61 9.92 8.41
N ALA A 452 3.92 9.90 8.32
CA ALA A 452 4.68 8.64 8.34
C ALA A 452 4.82 8.06 9.76
N ASN A 453 4.66 8.88 10.82
CA ASN A 453 4.77 8.45 12.22
C ASN A 453 3.40 8.01 12.77
N PRO A 454 3.32 6.82 13.43
CA PRO A 454 2.11 6.31 14.08
C PRO A 454 1.43 7.29 15.03
N GLU A 455 2.20 8.11 15.77
CA GLU A 455 1.67 9.13 16.67
C GLU A 455 0.74 10.12 15.95
N TYR A 456 1.11 10.54 14.73
CA TYR A 456 0.36 11.54 13.98
C TYR A 456 -0.69 10.93 13.04
N TYR A 457 -0.40 9.81 12.37
CA TYR A 457 -1.43 9.22 11.50
C TYR A 457 -2.54 8.53 12.27
N SER A 458 -2.31 8.16 13.55
CA SER A 458 -3.34 7.63 14.46
C SER A 458 -4.05 8.74 15.26
N ASP A 459 -3.66 10.00 15.09
CA ASP A 459 -4.31 11.14 15.74
C ASP A 459 -5.80 11.19 15.33
N PRO A 460 -6.73 11.48 16.25
CA PRO A 460 -8.17 11.55 15.96
C PRO A 460 -8.57 12.51 14.84
N VAL A 461 -7.74 13.51 14.50
CA VAL A 461 -8.01 14.41 13.36
C VAL A 461 -7.67 13.77 12.01
N CYS A 462 -6.88 12.71 11.98
CA CYS A 462 -6.56 11.94 10.79
C CYS A 462 -7.60 10.85 10.51
N ARG A 463 -7.94 10.66 9.25
CA ARG A 463 -8.90 9.65 8.80
C ARG A 463 -8.32 8.66 7.80
N ASN A 464 -7.17 8.99 7.20
CA ASN A 464 -6.61 8.25 6.08
C ASN A 464 -5.32 7.48 6.45
N GLY A 465 -4.98 7.42 7.74
CA GLY A 465 -3.90 6.61 8.28
C GLY A 465 -2.50 6.98 7.78
N TYR A 466 -1.63 5.97 7.72
CA TYR A 466 -0.23 6.08 7.28
C TYR A 466 -0.11 6.70 5.89
N PHE A 467 0.87 7.62 5.76
CA PHE A 467 1.22 8.21 4.48
C PHE A 467 2.70 8.59 4.41
N ARG A 468 3.39 8.14 3.35
CA ARG A 468 4.76 8.52 3.08
C ARG A 468 4.81 9.89 2.39
N GLY A 469 4.73 10.97 3.20
CA GLY A 469 4.60 12.35 2.71
C GLY A 469 5.80 12.89 1.93
N ARG A 470 7.01 12.32 2.14
CA ARG A 470 8.27 12.80 1.55
C ARG A 470 8.23 12.88 0.02
N GLU A 471 7.70 11.85 -0.63
CA GLU A 471 7.59 11.80 -2.10
C GLU A 471 6.68 12.88 -2.64
N THR A 472 5.53 13.08 -2.00
CA THR A 472 4.57 14.11 -2.38
C THR A 472 5.14 15.52 -2.15
N VAL A 473 5.85 15.74 -1.06
CA VAL A 473 6.53 17.02 -0.80
C VAL A 473 7.61 17.30 -1.85
N ALA A 474 8.45 16.33 -2.16
CA ALA A 474 9.46 16.44 -3.21
C ALA A 474 8.83 16.68 -4.60
N TYR A 475 7.72 15.99 -4.89
CA TYR A 475 6.96 16.16 -6.12
C TYR A 475 6.41 17.57 -6.25
N VAL A 476 5.71 18.10 -5.24
CA VAL A 476 5.18 19.47 -5.25
C VAL A 476 6.30 20.47 -5.49
N ARG A 477 7.42 20.36 -4.78
CA ARG A 477 8.59 21.23 -4.94
C ARG A 477 9.15 21.16 -6.36
N GLY A 478 9.34 19.94 -6.89
CA GLY A 478 9.85 19.71 -8.24
C GLY A 478 8.97 20.31 -9.32
N VAL A 479 7.65 20.04 -9.27
CA VAL A 479 6.67 20.58 -10.24
C VAL A 479 6.64 22.10 -10.18
N MET A 480 6.60 22.70 -8.99
CA MET A 480 6.56 24.17 -8.83
C MET A 480 7.84 24.83 -9.36
N ASN A 481 9.02 24.29 -9.06
CA ASN A 481 10.29 24.82 -9.56
C ASN A 481 10.36 24.75 -11.10
N PHE A 482 9.90 23.65 -11.68
CA PHE A 482 9.87 23.51 -13.13
C PHE A 482 8.82 24.43 -13.76
N TYR A 483 7.64 24.58 -13.16
CA TYR A 483 6.62 25.52 -13.60
C TYR A 483 7.15 26.97 -13.63
N GLU A 484 7.83 27.42 -12.56
CA GLU A 484 8.46 28.76 -12.54
C GLU A 484 9.53 28.93 -13.64
N THR A 485 10.25 27.85 -13.97
CA THR A 485 11.20 27.83 -15.09
C THR A 485 10.49 27.99 -16.43
N LEU A 486 9.37 27.25 -16.63
CA LEU A 486 8.58 27.33 -17.86
C LEU A 486 7.94 28.71 -18.05
N LYS A 487 7.45 29.35 -16.99
CA LYS A 487 6.91 30.72 -17.06
C LYS A 487 7.93 31.74 -17.57
N LYS A 488 9.21 31.53 -17.27
CA LYS A 488 10.30 32.42 -17.71
C LYS A 488 10.77 32.15 -19.15
N LYS A 489 10.65 30.90 -19.62
CA LYS A 489 11.25 30.46 -20.90
C LYS A 489 10.25 30.22 -22.02
N VAL A 490 8.98 30.04 -21.68
CA VAL A 490 7.92 29.64 -22.62
C VAL A 490 6.71 30.54 -22.47
N THR A 491 6.32 31.19 -23.55
CA THR A 491 5.13 32.08 -23.61
C THR A 491 3.82 31.33 -23.85
#